data_f2e84dd32f8e1276d736406b381e4f13
#
_entry.id   f2e84dd32f8e1276d736406b381e4f13
#
_cell.length_a   1.000
_cell.length_b   1.000
_cell.length_c   1.000
_cell.angle_alpha   90.00
_cell.angle_beta   90.00
_cell.angle_gamma   90.00
#
_symmetry.space_group_name_H-M   'P 1'
#
loop_
_entity.id
_entity.type
_entity.pdbx_description
1 polymer ?
#
loop_
_entity_poly.entity_id
_entity_poly.type
_entity_poly.pdbx_seq_one_letter_code
_entity_poly.pdbx_strand_id
1 'polypeptide(L)'
;MIDITSLLEEIKKAPYKELTVFTPHSGRIEFALKEAGTTVHGASGVWNEKPGTLLAYLTREGNRKPVYAPEKGELVMFHDIDDHQFVQAGTPLLKIRHFLTKQEVIDIILKKALHLFLAPEKGRYYFVSAIDTKLKAKGLGHVNIRQGDEVLIISRMKRETVLVYDGPGGIIYTTYFNSSDSVEVGSPLLGVCPNNQVEEIKEVVARIQSGWEEKQ
;
A
#
# COMPACT_ATOMS: atom_id res chain seq x y z
N MET A 1 1.44 -17.30 -16.39
CA MET A 1 1.54 -17.66 -14.96
C MET A 1 2.80 -16.98 -14.45
N ILE A 2 2.71 -16.16 -13.43
CA ILE A 2 3.88 -15.44 -12.89
C ILE A 2 4.62 -16.43 -11.99
N ASP A 3 5.91 -16.62 -12.24
CA ASP A 3 6.78 -17.40 -11.37
C ASP A 3 7.03 -16.60 -10.08
N ILE A 4 6.32 -16.97 -9.01
CA ILE A 4 6.35 -16.29 -7.71
C ILE A 4 7.76 -16.41 -7.08
N THR A 5 8.45 -17.51 -7.34
CA THR A 5 9.81 -17.74 -6.84
C THR A 5 10.80 -16.77 -7.50
N SER A 6 10.70 -16.60 -8.81
CA SER A 6 11.52 -15.62 -9.55
C SER A 6 11.27 -14.19 -9.07
N LEU A 7 10.00 -13.83 -8.83
CA LEU A 7 9.64 -12.53 -8.28
C LEU A 7 10.24 -12.27 -6.90
N LEU A 8 10.24 -13.27 -6.01
CA LEU A 8 10.86 -13.16 -4.69
C LEU A 8 12.38 -12.90 -4.81
N GLU A 9 13.06 -13.60 -5.75
CA GLU A 9 14.49 -13.40 -5.98
C GLU A 9 14.80 -11.99 -6.56
N GLU A 10 13.92 -11.45 -7.39
CA GLU A 10 14.04 -10.05 -7.86
C GLU A 10 13.93 -9.06 -6.70
N ILE A 11 12.94 -9.25 -5.82
CA ILE A 11 12.76 -8.37 -4.66
C ILE A 11 13.95 -8.49 -3.70
N LYS A 12 14.53 -9.67 -3.51
CA LYS A 12 15.73 -9.85 -2.69
C LYS A 12 16.95 -9.10 -3.22
N LYS A 13 17.09 -8.98 -4.54
CA LYS A 13 18.19 -8.22 -5.16
C LYS A 13 18.11 -6.72 -4.88
N ALA A 14 16.90 -6.17 -4.83
CA ALA A 14 16.63 -4.77 -4.54
C ALA A 14 15.50 -4.63 -3.50
N PRO A 15 15.78 -4.90 -2.20
CA PRO A 15 14.76 -5.00 -1.15
C PRO A 15 14.31 -3.62 -0.67
N TYR A 16 14.12 -2.69 -1.59
CA TYR A 16 13.71 -1.32 -1.29
C TYR A 16 12.83 -0.75 -2.41
N LYS A 17 12.06 0.27 -2.07
CA LYS A 17 11.39 1.15 -3.02
C LYS A 17 11.91 2.58 -2.88
N GLU A 18 12.02 3.30 -3.99
CA GLU A 18 12.35 4.72 -4.00
C GLU A 18 11.07 5.55 -3.99
N LEU A 19 10.94 6.39 -2.98
CA LEU A 19 9.82 7.30 -2.80
C LEU A 19 10.28 8.72 -3.14
N THR A 20 9.67 9.33 -4.14
CA THR A 20 9.89 10.75 -4.41
C THR A 20 8.94 11.57 -3.57
N VAL A 21 9.50 12.49 -2.78
CA VAL A 21 8.71 13.47 -2.01
C VAL A 21 8.50 14.69 -2.89
N PHE A 22 7.24 15.06 -3.08
CA PHE A 22 6.83 16.21 -3.86
C PHE A 22 6.36 17.35 -2.97
N THR A 23 6.46 18.58 -3.47
CA THR A 23 5.87 19.74 -2.80
C THR A 23 4.35 19.64 -2.75
N PRO A 24 3.71 19.69 -1.57
CA PRO A 24 2.25 19.64 -1.46
C PRO A 24 1.55 20.93 -1.95
N HIS A 25 2.26 22.05 -1.97
CA HIS A 25 1.79 23.35 -2.47
C HIS A 25 2.97 24.21 -2.95
N SER A 26 2.69 25.28 -3.67
CA SER A 26 3.71 26.25 -4.11
C SER A 26 4.20 27.10 -2.95
N GLY A 27 5.47 27.48 -2.96
CA GLY A 27 6.08 28.33 -1.94
C GLY A 27 7.59 28.44 -2.07
N ARG A 28 8.24 29.21 -1.20
CA ARG A 28 9.69 29.21 -1.04
C ARG A 28 10.10 28.06 -0.15
N ILE A 29 11.05 27.24 -0.62
CA ILE A 29 11.53 26.08 0.13
C ILE A 29 12.69 26.46 1.05
N GLU A 30 12.75 25.82 2.21
CA GLU A 30 13.86 25.85 3.15
C GLU A 30 14.11 24.42 3.64
N PHE A 31 15.23 23.83 3.25
CA PHE A 31 15.54 22.45 3.63
C PHE A 31 15.96 22.35 5.11
N ALA A 32 15.32 21.47 5.85
CA ALA A 32 15.69 21.13 7.24
C ALA A 32 16.80 20.09 7.30
N LEU A 33 16.87 19.19 6.29
CA LEU A 33 17.92 18.19 6.12
C LEU A 33 18.71 18.51 4.85
N LYS A 34 20.02 18.38 4.92
CA LYS A 34 20.94 18.75 3.80
C LYS A 34 21.90 17.62 3.42
N GLU A 35 21.86 16.49 4.12
CA GLU A 35 22.81 15.40 3.92
C GLU A 35 22.10 14.13 3.43
N ALA A 36 22.57 13.59 2.30
CA ALA A 36 22.20 12.24 1.87
C ALA A 36 22.74 11.21 2.86
N GLY A 37 22.08 10.04 2.93
CA GLY A 37 22.39 9.01 3.92
C GLY A 37 21.72 9.21 5.27
N THR A 38 21.02 10.34 5.48
CA THR A 38 20.29 10.57 6.74
C THR A 38 19.07 9.64 6.83
N THR A 39 18.93 8.93 7.95
CA THR A 39 17.74 8.12 8.24
C THR A 39 16.57 9.02 8.61
N VAL A 40 15.44 8.81 7.98
CA VAL A 40 14.20 9.52 8.24
C VAL A 40 13.10 8.55 8.65
N HIS A 41 12.11 9.05 9.37
CA HIS A 41 10.96 8.28 9.86
C HIS A 41 9.67 8.91 9.37
N GLY A 42 8.70 8.09 8.99
CA GLY A 42 7.34 8.53 8.69
C GLY A 42 6.55 8.88 9.95
N ALA A 43 5.34 9.35 9.76
CA ALA A 43 4.41 9.60 10.87
C ALA A 43 4.13 8.30 11.64
N SER A 44 3.95 8.39 12.96
CA SER A 44 3.72 7.25 13.85
C SER A 44 2.71 7.57 14.94
N GLY A 45 2.28 6.52 15.65
CA GLY A 45 1.23 6.61 16.69
C GLY A 45 -0.16 6.28 16.14
N VAL A 46 -1.11 6.11 17.07
CA VAL A 46 -2.53 5.93 16.72
C VAL A 46 -3.01 7.24 16.11
N TRP A 47 -3.57 7.24 14.91
CA TRP A 47 -3.98 8.45 14.17
C TRP A 47 -2.83 9.37 13.70
N ASN A 48 -1.58 8.87 13.61
CA ASN A 48 -0.40 9.65 13.20
C ASN A 48 -0.16 10.93 14.02
N GLU A 49 -0.36 10.87 15.33
CA GLU A 49 -0.16 12.02 16.22
C GLU A 49 1.28 12.53 16.24
N LYS A 50 2.24 11.62 15.99
CA LYS A 50 3.66 11.99 15.88
C LYS A 50 3.99 12.22 14.42
N PRO A 51 4.28 13.46 14.01
CA PRO A 51 4.69 13.74 12.64
C PRO A 51 6.00 13.02 12.32
N GLY A 52 6.21 12.74 11.04
CA GLY A 52 7.48 12.18 10.56
C GLY A 52 8.65 13.15 10.71
N THR A 53 9.82 12.71 10.25
CA THR A 53 11.02 13.57 10.21
C THR A 53 10.76 14.76 9.31
N LEU A 54 11.06 15.96 9.80
CA LEU A 54 10.95 17.20 9.06
C LEU A 54 12.00 17.22 7.94
N LEU A 55 11.56 17.36 6.70
CA LEU A 55 12.42 17.41 5.51
C LEU A 55 12.68 18.84 5.06
N ALA A 56 11.64 19.63 5.01
CA ALA A 56 11.70 21.03 4.56
C ALA A 56 10.51 21.84 5.10
N TYR A 57 10.63 23.15 4.94
CA TYR A 57 9.48 24.07 5.08
C TYR A 57 9.16 24.69 3.72
N LEU A 58 7.89 24.93 3.49
CA LEU A 58 7.38 25.73 2.37
C LEU A 58 6.70 26.98 2.91
N THR A 59 7.19 28.13 2.51
CA THR A 59 6.65 29.43 2.93
C THR A 59 5.95 30.11 1.75
N ARG A 60 4.68 30.45 1.92
CA ARG A 60 3.88 31.24 0.98
C ARG A 60 3.12 32.31 1.74
N GLU A 61 3.26 33.56 1.32
CA GLU A 61 2.54 34.71 1.90
C GLU A 61 2.69 34.79 3.44
N GLY A 62 3.91 34.51 3.95
CA GLY A 62 4.19 34.49 5.36
C GLY A 62 3.75 33.22 6.12
N ASN A 63 2.99 32.34 5.48
CA ASN A 63 2.57 31.07 6.08
C ASN A 63 3.62 29.98 5.81
N ARG A 64 4.28 29.53 6.87
CA ARG A 64 5.32 28.49 6.85
C ARG A 64 4.72 27.14 7.19
N LYS A 65 4.74 26.20 6.24
CA LYS A 65 4.19 24.84 6.40
C LYS A 65 5.29 23.80 6.33
N PRO A 66 5.33 22.81 7.23
CA PRO A 66 6.32 21.74 7.21
C PRO A 66 5.98 20.70 6.15
N VAL A 67 7.04 20.11 5.59
CA VAL A 67 6.99 18.91 4.74
C VAL A 67 7.71 17.79 5.49
N TYR A 68 6.99 16.71 5.79
CA TYR A 68 7.52 15.60 6.56
C TYR A 68 7.79 14.38 5.67
N ALA A 69 8.67 13.49 6.14
CA ALA A 69 8.90 12.21 5.51
C ALA A 69 7.61 11.35 5.56
N PRO A 70 7.17 10.79 4.42
CA PRO A 70 5.96 9.96 4.38
C PRO A 70 6.17 8.58 5.02
N GLU A 71 7.38 8.03 4.89
CA GLU A 71 7.75 6.69 5.38
C GLU A 71 9.16 6.69 5.96
N LYS A 72 9.49 5.62 6.71
CA LYS A 72 10.85 5.37 7.19
C LYS A 72 11.75 5.02 6.01
N GLY A 73 12.99 5.53 6.02
CA GLY A 73 13.97 5.19 5.00
C GLY A 73 15.24 6.00 5.11
N GLU A 74 16.05 5.90 4.08
CA GLU A 74 17.31 6.64 3.93
C GLU A 74 17.17 7.69 2.84
N LEU A 75 17.59 8.91 3.10
CA LEU A 75 17.57 9.99 2.14
C LEU A 75 18.69 9.75 1.11
N VAL A 76 18.30 9.57 -0.17
CA VAL A 76 19.25 9.15 -1.22
C VAL A 76 19.72 10.33 -2.06
N MET A 77 18.80 11.20 -2.43
CA MET A 77 19.09 12.28 -3.37
C MET A 77 18.20 13.50 -3.11
N PHE A 78 18.79 14.67 -3.22
CA PHE A 78 18.06 15.93 -3.37
C PHE A 78 17.94 16.25 -4.86
N HIS A 79 16.81 16.79 -5.27
CA HIS A 79 16.69 17.39 -6.59
C HIS A 79 17.44 18.74 -6.62
N ASP A 80 17.84 19.16 -7.82
CA ASP A 80 18.57 20.42 -8.04
C ASP A 80 17.65 21.63 -7.81
N ILE A 81 17.50 21.96 -6.52
CA ILE A 81 16.67 23.07 -6.04
C ILE A 81 17.49 23.82 -4.99
N ASP A 82 17.69 25.11 -5.22
CA ASP A 82 18.38 25.95 -4.26
C ASP A 82 17.53 26.24 -3.03
N ASP A 83 18.17 26.34 -1.88
CA ASP A 83 17.54 26.78 -0.64
C ASP A 83 16.92 28.18 -0.83
N HIS A 84 15.70 28.40 -0.33
CA HIS A 84 14.89 29.61 -0.52
C HIS A 84 14.37 29.84 -1.96
N GLN A 85 14.59 28.93 -2.90
CA GLN A 85 13.99 28.99 -4.22
C GLN A 85 12.44 28.87 -4.14
N PHE A 86 11.74 29.54 -5.05
CA PHE A 86 10.31 29.36 -5.20
C PHE A 86 10.03 28.13 -6.06
N VAL A 87 9.22 27.21 -5.52
CA VAL A 87 8.83 25.95 -6.19
C VAL A 87 7.31 25.88 -6.34
N GLN A 88 6.85 25.20 -7.39
CA GLN A 88 5.43 24.94 -7.62
C GLN A 88 4.98 23.69 -6.88
N ALA A 89 3.67 23.56 -6.64
CA ALA A 89 3.07 22.32 -6.17
C ALA A 89 3.38 21.17 -7.14
N GLY A 90 3.71 20.00 -6.60
CA GLY A 90 4.10 18.83 -7.41
C GLY A 90 5.55 18.83 -7.88
N THR A 91 6.39 19.80 -7.47
CA THR A 91 7.83 19.77 -7.76
C THR A 91 8.49 18.65 -6.92
N PRO A 92 9.29 17.74 -7.51
CA PRO A 92 10.04 16.73 -6.76
C PRO A 92 11.13 17.39 -5.94
N LEU A 93 11.19 17.11 -4.64
CA LEU A 93 12.15 17.69 -3.70
C LEU A 93 13.35 16.77 -3.45
N LEU A 94 13.07 15.54 -3.08
CA LEU A 94 14.07 14.57 -2.69
C LEU A 94 13.56 13.14 -2.85
N LYS A 95 14.47 12.18 -2.82
CA LYS A 95 14.14 10.75 -2.83
C LYS A 95 14.52 10.09 -1.52
N ILE A 96 13.64 9.24 -1.03
CA ILE A 96 13.84 8.39 0.13
C ILE A 96 13.87 6.94 -0.35
N ARG A 97 14.87 6.17 0.06
CA ARG A 97 14.94 4.72 -0.12
C ARG A 97 14.32 4.08 1.09
N HIS A 98 13.10 3.53 0.90
CA HIS A 98 12.40 2.77 1.91
C HIS A 98 12.73 1.28 1.76
N PHE A 99 13.29 0.66 2.79
CA PHE A 99 13.53 -0.79 2.80
C PHE A 99 12.23 -1.53 3.11
N LEU A 100 11.94 -2.52 2.28
CA LEU A 100 10.69 -3.27 2.35
C LEU A 100 10.64 -4.11 3.63
N THR A 101 9.56 -3.98 4.37
CA THR A 101 9.22 -4.84 5.49
C THR A 101 8.72 -6.21 5.00
N LYS A 102 8.72 -7.22 5.87
CA LYS A 102 8.14 -8.55 5.58
C LYS A 102 6.73 -8.44 5.03
N GLN A 103 5.90 -7.62 5.67
CA GLN A 103 4.50 -7.46 5.28
C GLN A 103 4.37 -6.83 3.89
N GLU A 104 5.17 -5.81 3.57
CA GLU A 104 5.15 -5.19 2.25
C GLU A 104 5.57 -6.15 1.15
N VAL A 105 6.57 -6.99 1.40
CA VAL A 105 7.00 -8.01 0.43
C VAL A 105 5.90 -9.04 0.20
N ILE A 106 5.26 -9.51 1.27
CA ILE A 106 4.11 -10.43 1.16
C ILE A 106 3.00 -9.76 0.34
N ASP A 107 2.65 -8.51 0.64
CA ASP A 107 1.60 -7.77 -0.06
C ASP A 107 1.91 -7.57 -1.56
N ILE A 108 3.18 -7.27 -1.91
CA ILE A 108 3.63 -7.15 -3.30
C ILE A 108 3.46 -8.48 -4.04
N ILE A 109 3.88 -9.58 -3.41
CA ILE A 109 3.78 -10.91 -4.00
C ILE A 109 2.32 -11.32 -4.15
N LEU A 110 1.50 -11.15 -3.11
CA LEU A 110 0.08 -11.50 -3.16
C LEU A 110 -0.67 -10.68 -4.21
N LYS A 111 -0.40 -9.38 -4.33
CA LYS A 111 -1.00 -8.53 -5.38
C LYS A 111 -0.65 -8.96 -6.80
N LYS A 112 0.51 -9.58 -7.00
CA LYS A 112 0.93 -10.09 -8.32
C LYS A 112 0.50 -11.54 -8.58
N ALA A 113 0.44 -12.37 -7.54
CA ALA A 113 0.13 -13.79 -7.63
C ALA A 113 -1.38 -14.09 -7.63
N LEU A 114 -2.18 -13.27 -6.93
CA LEU A 114 -3.60 -13.47 -6.79
C LEU A 114 -4.40 -12.77 -7.90
N HIS A 115 -5.56 -13.34 -8.23
CA HIS A 115 -6.56 -12.60 -8.99
C HIS A 115 -7.18 -11.52 -8.09
N LEU A 116 -7.02 -10.25 -8.48
CA LEU A 116 -7.53 -9.14 -7.71
C LEU A 116 -8.94 -8.75 -8.17
N PHE A 117 -9.90 -8.77 -7.24
CA PHE A 117 -11.20 -8.17 -7.46
C PHE A 117 -11.12 -6.70 -7.05
N LEU A 118 -11.26 -5.80 -8.03
CA LEU A 118 -11.03 -4.37 -7.87
C LEU A 118 -12.33 -3.62 -7.57
N ALA A 119 -12.22 -2.48 -6.89
CA ALA A 119 -13.33 -1.59 -6.62
C ALA A 119 -13.82 -0.91 -7.92
N PRO A 120 -15.06 -1.17 -8.36
CA PRO A 120 -15.61 -0.53 -9.56
C PRO A 120 -15.94 0.95 -9.34
N GLU A 121 -16.27 1.32 -8.12
CA GLU A 121 -16.63 2.69 -7.73
C GLU A 121 -16.03 3.05 -6.37
N LYS A 122 -15.92 4.36 -6.08
CA LYS A 122 -15.57 4.83 -4.73
C LYS A 122 -16.72 4.60 -3.76
N GLY A 123 -16.45 3.92 -2.63
CA GLY A 123 -17.48 3.63 -1.62
C GLY A 123 -16.96 2.83 -0.45
N ARG A 124 -17.86 2.44 0.44
CA ARG A 124 -17.59 1.48 1.52
C ARG A 124 -18.04 0.10 1.07
N TYR A 125 -17.24 -0.89 1.40
CA TYR A 125 -17.47 -2.26 0.97
C TYR A 125 -17.72 -3.18 2.17
N TYR A 126 -18.66 -4.10 2.02
CA TYR A 126 -19.02 -5.10 3.01
C TYR A 126 -19.16 -6.45 2.33
N PHE A 127 -18.89 -7.53 3.04
CA PHE A 127 -19.25 -8.86 2.55
C PHE A 127 -20.76 -9.06 2.59
N VAL A 128 -21.32 -9.77 1.61
CA VAL A 128 -22.68 -10.29 1.73
C VAL A 128 -22.74 -11.24 2.91
N SER A 129 -23.90 -11.32 3.60
CA SER A 129 -24.07 -12.10 4.84
C SER A 129 -23.63 -13.55 4.72
N ALA A 130 -23.86 -14.18 3.57
CA ALA A 130 -23.50 -15.58 3.31
C ALA A 130 -21.97 -15.78 3.29
N ILE A 131 -21.20 -14.83 2.74
CA ILE A 131 -19.74 -14.88 2.71
C ILE A 131 -19.16 -14.44 4.06
N ASP A 132 -19.69 -13.39 4.66
CA ASP A 132 -19.25 -12.91 5.99
C ASP A 132 -19.37 -14.01 7.06
N THR A 133 -20.49 -14.73 7.08
CA THR A 133 -20.69 -15.87 8.00
C THR A 133 -19.65 -16.97 7.76
N LYS A 134 -19.35 -17.30 6.50
CA LYS A 134 -18.33 -18.31 6.17
C LYS A 134 -16.92 -17.84 6.57
N LEU A 135 -16.59 -16.56 6.35
CA LEU A 135 -15.31 -16.00 6.74
C LEU A 135 -15.13 -15.96 8.25
N LYS A 136 -16.18 -15.61 9.00
CA LYS A 136 -16.15 -15.64 10.48
C LYS A 136 -16.02 -17.06 11.04
N ALA A 137 -16.62 -18.04 10.39
CA ALA A 137 -16.58 -19.45 10.84
C ALA A 137 -15.28 -20.16 10.46
N LYS A 138 -14.74 -19.94 9.26
CA LYS A 138 -13.63 -20.70 8.70
C LYS A 138 -12.31 -19.90 8.59
N GLY A 139 -12.39 -18.58 8.60
CA GLY A 139 -11.27 -17.69 8.35
C GLY A 139 -10.95 -17.48 6.86
N LEU A 140 -10.08 -16.51 6.59
CA LEU A 140 -9.49 -16.29 5.27
C LEU A 140 -8.68 -17.52 4.84
N GLY A 141 -8.61 -17.81 3.54
CA GLY A 141 -7.93 -18.97 3.00
C GLY A 141 -8.76 -20.26 2.99
N HIS A 142 -10.03 -20.21 3.43
CA HIS A 142 -10.91 -21.39 3.50
C HIS A 142 -12.29 -21.18 2.86
N VAL A 143 -12.56 -20.00 2.32
CA VAL A 143 -13.84 -19.68 1.67
C VAL A 143 -13.67 -19.66 0.16
N ASN A 144 -14.27 -20.63 -0.52
CA ASN A 144 -14.30 -20.68 -1.98
C ASN A 144 -15.39 -19.78 -2.53
N ILE A 145 -15.07 -19.11 -3.64
CA ILE A 145 -16.00 -18.36 -4.47
C ILE A 145 -15.81 -18.74 -5.94
N ARG A 146 -16.86 -18.53 -6.74
CA ARG A 146 -16.89 -18.81 -8.17
C ARG A 146 -17.36 -17.58 -8.94
N GLN A 147 -17.06 -17.56 -10.21
CA GLN A 147 -17.64 -16.55 -11.10
C GLN A 147 -19.18 -16.60 -11.01
N GLY A 148 -19.80 -15.44 -10.86
CA GLY A 148 -21.23 -15.29 -10.68
C GLY A 148 -21.70 -15.26 -9.23
N ASP A 149 -20.82 -15.54 -8.25
CA ASP A 149 -21.21 -15.44 -6.83
C ASP A 149 -21.35 -13.98 -6.39
N GLU A 150 -22.39 -13.69 -5.63
CA GLU A 150 -22.54 -12.43 -4.90
C GLU A 150 -21.58 -12.42 -3.72
N VAL A 151 -20.62 -11.50 -3.72
CA VAL A 151 -19.53 -11.51 -2.72
C VAL A 151 -19.51 -10.27 -1.85
N LEU A 152 -19.69 -9.11 -2.44
CA LEU A 152 -19.58 -7.83 -1.75
C LEU A 152 -20.84 -6.98 -1.95
N ILE A 153 -21.02 -6.03 -1.05
CA ILE A 153 -21.99 -4.96 -1.14
C ILE A 153 -21.21 -3.65 -1.14
N ILE A 154 -21.41 -2.79 -2.12
CA ILE A 154 -20.96 -1.41 -2.08
C ILE A 154 -22.05 -0.52 -1.49
N SER A 155 -21.70 0.27 -0.47
CA SER A 155 -22.58 1.28 0.12
C SER A 155 -22.08 2.67 -0.26
N ARG A 156 -22.95 3.44 -0.95
CA ARG A 156 -22.67 4.79 -1.42
C ARG A 156 -23.93 5.64 -1.32
N MET A 157 -23.82 6.80 -0.69
CA MET A 157 -24.94 7.78 -0.59
C MET A 157 -26.28 7.14 -0.20
N LYS A 158 -26.29 6.28 0.82
CA LYS A 158 -27.48 5.54 1.30
C LYS A 158 -28.07 4.56 0.29
N ARG A 159 -27.32 4.18 -0.74
CA ARG A 159 -27.68 3.11 -1.67
C ARG A 159 -26.70 1.97 -1.50
N GLU A 160 -27.23 0.75 -1.56
CA GLU A 160 -26.46 -0.48 -1.49
C GLU A 160 -26.65 -1.24 -2.80
N THR A 161 -25.56 -1.70 -3.37
CA THR A 161 -25.55 -2.51 -4.59
C THR A 161 -24.69 -3.75 -4.36
N VAL A 162 -25.24 -4.90 -4.70
CA VAL A 162 -24.51 -6.16 -4.61
C VAL A 162 -23.52 -6.24 -5.78
N LEU A 163 -22.29 -6.66 -5.48
CA LEU A 163 -21.25 -6.91 -6.46
C LEU A 163 -21.06 -8.42 -6.64
N VAL A 164 -21.13 -8.81 -7.89
CA VAL A 164 -20.93 -10.18 -8.34
C VAL A 164 -19.46 -10.35 -8.73
N TYR A 165 -18.87 -11.44 -8.27
CA TYR A 165 -17.49 -11.79 -8.63
C TYR A 165 -17.42 -12.28 -10.08
N ASP A 166 -16.54 -11.69 -10.87
CA ASP A 166 -16.39 -11.96 -12.31
C ASP A 166 -15.09 -12.71 -12.66
N GLY A 167 -14.23 -12.97 -11.69
CA GLY A 167 -12.95 -13.62 -11.87
C GLY A 167 -12.98 -15.15 -11.84
N PRO A 168 -11.82 -15.80 -11.96
CA PRO A 168 -11.69 -17.26 -11.86
C PRO A 168 -12.04 -17.75 -10.46
N GLY A 169 -12.69 -18.93 -10.39
CA GLY A 169 -13.03 -19.55 -9.11
C GLY A 169 -11.80 -19.88 -8.27
N GLY A 170 -11.90 -19.70 -6.96
CA GLY A 170 -10.80 -19.94 -6.04
C GLY A 170 -11.16 -19.60 -4.61
N ILE A 171 -10.15 -19.52 -3.75
CA ILE A 171 -10.27 -19.22 -2.34
C ILE A 171 -10.03 -17.72 -2.11
N ILE A 172 -10.86 -17.06 -1.30
CA ILE A 172 -10.57 -15.72 -0.78
C ILE A 172 -9.35 -15.82 0.12
N TYR A 173 -8.18 -15.44 -0.40
CA TYR A 173 -6.91 -15.57 0.31
C TYR A 173 -6.63 -14.38 1.21
N THR A 174 -6.92 -13.17 0.73
CA THR A 174 -6.71 -11.93 1.48
C THR A 174 -7.77 -10.88 1.14
N THR A 175 -7.93 -9.92 2.05
CA THR A 175 -8.77 -8.73 1.88
C THR A 175 -7.93 -7.48 2.00
N TYR A 176 -8.22 -6.46 1.19
CA TYR A 176 -7.46 -5.20 1.15
C TYR A 176 -8.28 -4.00 1.62
N PHE A 177 -9.46 -4.23 2.17
CA PHE A 177 -10.34 -3.16 2.66
C PHE A 177 -10.80 -3.43 4.09
N ASN A 178 -11.13 -2.37 4.80
CA ASN A 178 -11.87 -2.40 6.06
C ASN A 178 -13.27 -1.84 5.84
N SER A 179 -14.28 -2.42 6.49
CA SER A 179 -15.68 -2.00 6.33
C SER A 179 -15.94 -0.54 6.74
N SER A 180 -15.07 0.04 7.59
CA SER A 180 -15.15 1.43 8.04
C SER A 180 -14.65 2.44 7.01
N ASP A 181 -13.79 2.00 6.08
CA ASP A 181 -13.02 2.90 5.23
C ASP A 181 -13.65 3.08 3.86
N SER A 182 -13.48 4.25 3.27
CA SER A 182 -13.82 4.48 1.88
C SER A 182 -12.70 4.01 0.98
N VAL A 183 -13.02 3.15 0.03
CA VAL A 183 -12.08 2.60 -0.95
C VAL A 183 -12.21 3.37 -2.26
N GLU A 184 -11.07 3.72 -2.87
CA GLU A 184 -11.03 4.43 -4.15
C GLU A 184 -11.24 3.44 -5.33
N VAL A 185 -11.71 3.98 -6.45
CA VAL A 185 -11.88 3.23 -7.71
C VAL A 185 -10.58 2.55 -8.11
N GLY A 186 -10.66 1.31 -8.56
CA GLY A 186 -9.50 0.52 -9.02
C GLY A 186 -8.61 -0.03 -7.89
N SER A 187 -8.90 0.30 -6.63
CA SER A 187 -8.18 -0.31 -5.51
C SER A 187 -8.57 -1.78 -5.34
N PRO A 188 -7.64 -2.66 -4.96
CA PRO A 188 -7.97 -4.06 -4.71
C PRO A 188 -8.88 -4.20 -3.49
N LEU A 189 -9.90 -5.05 -3.62
CA LEU A 189 -10.82 -5.43 -2.55
C LEU A 189 -10.47 -6.82 -2.01
N LEU A 190 -10.32 -7.78 -2.90
CA LEU A 190 -10.03 -9.17 -2.56
C LEU A 190 -8.89 -9.70 -3.41
N GLY A 191 -8.10 -10.58 -2.81
CA GLY A 191 -7.17 -11.43 -3.52
C GLY A 191 -7.70 -12.87 -3.52
N VAL A 192 -8.02 -13.40 -4.71
CA VAL A 192 -8.54 -14.74 -4.89
C VAL A 192 -7.45 -15.64 -5.45
N CYS A 193 -7.20 -16.73 -4.76
CA CYS A 193 -6.21 -17.74 -5.15
C CYS A 193 -6.89 -18.94 -5.80
N PRO A 194 -6.51 -19.34 -7.02
CA PRO A 194 -6.94 -20.61 -7.58
C PRO A 194 -6.52 -21.78 -6.67
N ASN A 195 -7.39 -22.78 -6.53
CA ASN A 195 -7.17 -23.89 -5.57
C ASN A 195 -5.86 -24.66 -5.79
N ASN A 196 -5.38 -24.74 -7.04
CA ASN A 196 -4.15 -25.41 -7.41
C ASN A 196 -2.86 -24.64 -7.07
N GLN A 197 -2.95 -23.36 -6.66
CA GLN A 197 -1.79 -22.49 -6.35
C GLN A 197 -1.67 -22.18 -4.85
N VAL A 198 -2.64 -22.59 -4.05
CA VAL A 198 -2.71 -22.23 -2.63
C VAL A 198 -1.48 -22.68 -1.85
N GLU A 199 -1.01 -23.92 -2.09
CA GLU A 199 0.14 -24.46 -1.37
C GLU A 199 1.45 -23.75 -1.78
N GLU A 200 1.62 -23.44 -3.06
CA GLU A 200 2.78 -22.68 -3.55
C GLU A 200 2.86 -21.29 -2.91
N ILE A 201 1.73 -20.57 -2.86
CA ILE A 201 1.66 -19.25 -2.24
C ILE A 201 1.94 -19.33 -0.74
N LYS A 202 1.39 -20.33 -0.04
CA LYS A 202 1.67 -20.54 1.39
C LYS A 202 3.15 -20.80 1.67
N GLU A 203 3.80 -21.62 0.84
CA GLU A 203 5.25 -21.88 0.97
C GLU A 203 6.06 -20.59 0.79
N VAL A 204 5.77 -19.80 -0.23
CA VAL A 204 6.49 -18.55 -0.47
C VAL A 204 6.28 -17.57 0.67
N VAL A 205 5.04 -17.41 1.16
CA VAL A 205 4.73 -16.57 2.33
C VAL A 205 5.49 -17.05 3.57
N ALA A 206 5.53 -18.37 3.83
CA ALA A 206 6.26 -18.92 4.96
C ALA A 206 7.78 -18.68 4.85
N ARG A 207 8.37 -18.79 3.63
CA ARG A 207 9.78 -18.45 3.39
C ARG A 207 10.09 -16.98 3.67
N ILE A 208 9.19 -16.06 3.32
CA ILE A 208 9.36 -14.63 3.63
C ILE A 208 9.26 -14.40 5.13
N GLN A 209 8.27 -15.00 5.79
CA GLN A 209 8.08 -14.83 7.24
C GLN A 209 9.28 -15.33 8.05
N SER A 210 9.92 -16.42 7.62
CA SER A 210 11.06 -17.02 8.32
C SER A 210 12.42 -16.46 7.92
N GLY A 211 12.59 -16.02 6.67
CA GLY A 211 13.90 -15.72 6.10
C GLY A 211 14.11 -14.28 5.63
N TRP A 212 13.11 -13.39 5.75
CA TRP A 212 13.31 -12.00 5.37
C TRP A 212 13.97 -11.22 6.50
N GLU A 213 15.14 -10.65 6.22
CA GLU A 213 15.84 -9.76 7.14
C GLU A 213 15.43 -8.31 6.85
N GLU A 214 14.75 -7.68 7.82
CA GLU A 214 14.40 -6.26 7.71
C GLU A 214 15.63 -5.41 8.01
N LYS A 215 16.06 -4.58 7.06
CA LYS A 215 17.08 -3.56 7.31
C LYS A 215 16.48 -2.46 8.18
N GLN A 216 17.13 -2.24 9.32
CA GLN A 216 16.73 -1.21 10.30
C GLN A 216 17.08 0.18 9.83
#